data_49cd9ae07193e167cffd5d236a772da9
#
_entry.id   49cd9ae07193e167cffd5d236a772da9
#
_cell.length_a   1.000
_cell.length_b   1.000
_cell.length_c   1.000
_cell.angle_alpha   90.00
_cell.angle_beta   90.00
_cell.angle_gamma   90.00
#
_symmetry.space_group_name_H-M   'P 1'
#
loop_
_entity.id
_entity.type
_entity.pdbx_description
1 polymer ?
#
loop_
_entity_poly.entity_id
_entity_poly.type
_entity_poly.pdbx_seq_one_letter_code
_entity_poly.pdbx_strand_id
1 'polypeptide(L)'
;MPDREESLRSGCTARSLRPRVLPARLPAFFGFIAVLSFCDVSAAVGHAQQRTPDPVTVVEPGAPGAPSRKLPPSTTGQVPQPSQADVDFMQGMIMHHGQAVEMTALIPSHTENKEVQLLGERISLSQSDEMKFMKRWLVARGDPVSMAMPGMPGMDKSGSPMQAMPGMLTPEQMEALRQARGAEFDRLFLTGMIQHHGGALVMTKQLFDTPGAGQDAELFDFATDVDNSQRAEIRIMENMLKEKR
;
A
#
# COMPACT_ATOMS: atom_id res chain seq x y z
N MET A 1 27.33 -53.88 -34.42
CA MET A 1 26.52 -54.32 -35.60
C MET A 1 25.09 -54.30 -35.20
N PRO A 2 24.15 -53.85 -36.08
CA PRO A 2 24.11 -52.52 -36.75
C PRO A 2 22.86 -51.75 -36.38
N ASP A 3 22.94 -50.48 -36.57
CA ASP A 3 22.09 -49.52 -37.29
C ASP A 3 20.59 -49.73 -37.40
N ARG A 4 19.81 -48.70 -37.00
CA ARG A 4 18.80 -48.06 -37.86
C ARG A 4 18.44 -46.67 -37.37
N GLU A 5 18.96 -45.68 -38.08
CA GLU A 5 18.33 -44.38 -38.28
C GLU A 5 17.02 -44.55 -39.05
N GLU A 6 16.01 -43.71 -38.71
CA GLU A 6 15.06 -43.06 -39.62
C GLU A 6 14.26 -42.08 -38.79
N SER A 7 14.53 -40.81 -38.90
CA SER A 7 13.95 -39.80 -39.81
C SER A 7 12.41 -39.74 -39.79
N LEU A 8 11.88 -38.73 -39.12
CA LEU A 8 10.66 -38.08 -39.57
C LEU A 8 10.70 -36.58 -39.19
N ARG A 9 11.10 -35.79 -40.19
CA ARG A 9 10.83 -34.34 -40.25
C ARG A 9 9.34 -34.16 -40.51
N SER A 10 8.66 -33.36 -39.71
CA SER A 10 7.38 -32.77 -40.14
C SER A 10 7.38 -31.32 -39.70
N GLY A 11 7.40 -30.44 -40.67
CA GLY A 11 7.43 -29.02 -40.56
C GLY A 11 6.08 -28.48 -40.08
N CYS A 12 6.13 -27.51 -39.24
CA CYS A 12 5.00 -26.66 -38.91
C CYS A 12 5.29 -25.24 -39.39
N THR A 13 4.65 -24.92 -40.52
CA THR A 13 4.73 -23.63 -41.20
C THR A 13 4.07 -22.54 -40.35
N ALA A 14 4.82 -21.52 -40.01
CA ALA A 14 4.32 -20.29 -39.41
C ALA A 14 3.40 -19.53 -40.41
N ARG A 15 2.14 -19.44 -40.08
CA ARG A 15 1.14 -18.65 -40.83
C ARG A 15 1.22 -17.19 -40.41
N SER A 16 1.87 -16.40 -41.24
CA SER A 16 1.90 -14.93 -41.17
C SER A 16 0.50 -14.37 -41.40
N LEU A 17 -0.10 -13.73 -40.42
CA LEU A 17 -1.30 -12.93 -40.55
C LEU A 17 -0.91 -11.48 -40.92
N ARG A 18 -1.08 -11.12 -42.16
CA ARG A 18 -0.98 -9.75 -42.64
C ARG A 18 -2.28 -8.98 -42.37
N PRO A 19 -2.25 -7.74 -41.91
CA PRO A 19 -3.45 -6.92 -41.73
C PRO A 19 -3.99 -6.50 -43.12
N ARG A 20 -5.29 -6.69 -43.29
CA ARG A 20 -6.04 -6.22 -44.46
C ARG A 20 -6.27 -4.71 -44.34
N VAL A 21 -5.70 -3.95 -45.29
CA VAL A 21 -6.01 -2.54 -45.50
C VAL A 21 -7.29 -2.48 -46.34
N LEU A 22 -8.32 -1.82 -45.84
CA LEU A 22 -9.53 -1.50 -46.60
C LEU A 22 -9.32 -0.18 -47.34
N PRO A 23 -9.73 -0.09 -48.62
CA PRO A 23 -9.62 1.17 -49.39
C PRO A 23 -10.75 2.14 -49.03
N ALA A 24 -10.33 3.41 -48.81
CA ALA A 24 -11.22 4.54 -48.63
C ALA A 24 -11.98 4.82 -49.92
N ARG A 25 -13.32 4.81 -49.88
CA ARG A 25 -14.17 5.32 -50.98
C ARG A 25 -14.49 6.77 -50.69
N LEU A 26 -14.06 7.64 -51.62
CA LEU A 26 -14.54 9.02 -51.74
C LEU A 26 -15.95 9.00 -52.40
N PRO A 27 -16.91 9.77 -51.91
CA PRO A 27 -18.10 10.09 -52.67
C PRO A 27 -17.91 11.42 -53.41
N ALA A 28 -18.44 11.41 -54.65
CA ALA A 28 -18.40 12.48 -55.62
C ALA A 28 -19.18 13.71 -55.17
N PHE A 29 -18.67 14.84 -55.59
CA PHE A 29 -19.30 16.17 -55.54
C PHE A 29 -20.59 16.21 -56.38
N PHE A 30 -21.72 16.49 -55.75
CA PHE A 30 -22.87 17.08 -56.42
C PHE A 30 -23.07 18.50 -55.89
N GLY A 31 -22.87 19.45 -56.77
CA GLY A 31 -23.13 20.85 -56.50
C GLY A 31 -24.62 21.11 -56.35
N PHE A 32 -25.01 21.73 -55.25
CA PHE A 32 -26.31 22.38 -55.10
C PHE A 32 -26.06 23.85 -54.82
N ILE A 33 -26.47 24.68 -55.78
CA ILE A 33 -26.56 26.12 -55.62
C ILE A 33 -27.76 26.39 -54.70
N ALA A 34 -27.51 26.81 -53.50
CA ALA A 34 -28.55 27.30 -52.60
C ALA A 34 -28.37 28.80 -52.37
N VAL A 35 -29.41 29.51 -52.73
CA VAL A 35 -29.66 30.95 -52.62
C VAL A 35 -29.45 31.37 -51.14
N LEU A 36 -28.52 32.30 -50.94
CA LEU A 36 -28.29 32.97 -49.66
C LEU A 36 -29.44 33.93 -49.35
N SER A 37 -30.33 33.52 -48.45
CA SER A 37 -31.24 34.44 -47.75
C SER A 37 -30.49 34.93 -46.49
N PHE A 38 -30.07 36.18 -46.51
CA PHE A 38 -29.52 36.87 -45.36
C PHE A 38 -30.63 37.08 -44.32
N CYS A 39 -30.69 36.26 -43.29
CA CYS A 39 -31.35 36.57 -42.03
C CYS A 39 -30.28 37.09 -41.07
N ASP A 40 -30.32 38.40 -40.80
CA ASP A 40 -29.56 39.03 -39.72
C ASP A 40 -30.02 38.44 -38.38
N VAL A 41 -29.31 37.41 -37.90
CA VAL A 41 -29.42 36.98 -36.52
C VAL A 41 -28.45 37.83 -35.70
N SER A 42 -28.95 38.90 -35.10
CA SER A 42 -28.22 39.61 -34.05
C SER A 42 -28.01 38.68 -32.88
N ALA A 43 -26.83 38.05 -32.86
CA ALA A 43 -26.35 37.27 -31.73
C ALA A 43 -26.15 38.24 -30.54
N ALA A 44 -27.09 38.25 -29.61
CA ALA A 44 -26.87 38.83 -28.31
C ALA A 44 -25.78 38.04 -27.61
N VAL A 45 -24.54 38.54 -27.64
CA VAL A 45 -23.44 38.02 -26.83
C VAL A 45 -23.76 38.26 -25.39
N GLY A 46 -24.42 37.30 -24.77
CA GLY A 46 -24.61 37.27 -23.34
C GLY A 46 -23.21 37.21 -22.68
N HIS A 47 -22.77 38.32 -22.10
CA HIS A 47 -21.62 38.33 -21.21
C HIS A 47 -21.95 37.47 -20.02
N ALA A 48 -21.52 36.23 -20.04
CA ALA A 48 -21.45 35.40 -18.83
C ALA A 48 -20.53 36.15 -17.86
N GLN A 49 -21.11 36.83 -16.87
CA GLN A 49 -20.39 37.38 -15.75
C GLN A 49 -19.69 36.20 -15.08
N GLN A 50 -18.37 36.09 -15.26
CA GLN A 50 -17.53 35.24 -14.44
C GLN A 50 -17.71 35.70 -13.00
N ARG A 51 -18.51 34.95 -12.23
CA ARG A 51 -18.54 35.11 -10.79
C ARG A 51 -17.12 34.80 -10.31
N THR A 52 -16.41 35.85 -9.88
CA THR A 52 -15.21 35.64 -9.07
C THR A 52 -15.62 34.81 -7.87
N PRO A 53 -14.95 33.67 -7.60
CA PRO A 53 -15.29 32.89 -6.41
C PRO A 53 -15.18 33.80 -5.18
N ASP A 54 -16.18 33.74 -4.31
CA ASP A 54 -16.14 34.46 -3.05
C ASP A 54 -14.85 34.09 -2.31
N PRO A 55 -14.16 35.07 -1.70
CA PRO A 55 -12.92 34.80 -1.00
C PRO A 55 -13.16 33.77 0.11
N VAL A 56 -12.37 32.70 0.12
CA VAL A 56 -12.46 31.64 1.12
C VAL A 56 -12.29 32.26 2.51
N THR A 57 -13.30 32.14 3.35
CA THR A 57 -13.26 32.64 4.72
C THR A 57 -12.52 31.60 5.60
N VAL A 58 -11.32 31.94 6.06
CA VAL A 58 -10.58 31.16 7.04
C VAL A 58 -11.09 31.49 8.42
N VAL A 59 -11.45 30.48 9.22
CA VAL A 59 -11.94 30.65 10.59
C VAL A 59 -11.13 29.80 11.56
N GLU A 60 -10.79 30.38 12.70
CA GLU A 60 -10.26 29.67 13.85
C GLU A 60 -11.41 29.31 14.77
N PRO A 61 -11.66 28.00 15.03
CA PRO A 61 -12.69 27.59 15.97
C PRO A 61 -12.40 28.12 17.38
N GLY A 62 -13.43 28.66 18.04
CA GLY A 62 -13.31 28.99 19.46
C GLY A 62 -13.33 27.74 20.33
N ALA A 63 -12.83 27.87 21.57
CA ALA A 63 -12.99 26.84 22.61
C ALA A 63 -14.49 26.59 22.86
N PRO A 64 -14.89 25.44 23.43
CA PRO A 64 -16.27 25.15 23.75
C PRO A 64 -16.95 26.31 24.51
N GLY A 65 -17.98 26.89 23.92
CA GLY A 65 -18.67 28.07 24.45
C GLY A 65 -18.13 29.43 24.01
N ALA A 66 -17.02 29.48 23.27
CA ALA A 66 -16.48 30.71 22.70
C ALA A 66 -16.76 30.83 21.19
N PRO A 67 -16.99 32.04 20.65
CA PRO A 67 -17.21 32.24 19.22
C PRO A 67 -15.96 31.98 18.38
N SER A 68 -16.15 31.47 17.15
CA SER A 68 -15.07 31.35 16.16
C SER A 68 -14.55 32.73 15.73
N ARG A 69 -13.26 32.84 15.45
CA ARG A 69 -12.60 34.06 14.97
C ARG A 69 -12.31 33.96 13.48
N LYS A 70 -12.66 34.99 12.70
CA LYS A 70 -12.25 35.09 11.30
C LYS A 70 -10.76 35.47 11.22
N LEU A 71 -10.03 34.76 10.39
CA LEU A 71 -8.63 35.02 10.11
C LEU A 71 -8.47 35.63 8.72
N PRO A 72 -7.34 36.32 8.44
CA PRO A 72 -7.02 36.80 7.10
C PRO A 72 -7.05 35.68 6.07
N PRO A 73 -7.50 35.93 4.82
CA PRO A 73 -7.51 34.92 3.75
C PRO A 73 -6.11 34.34 3.43
N SER A 74 -5.05 35.07 3.77
CA SER A 74 -3.66 34.65 3.63
C SER A 74 -3.14 33.76 4.77
N THR A 75 -4.00 33.44 5.75
CA THR A 75 -3.62 32.55 6.84
C THR A 75 -3.43 31.13 6.31
N THR A 76 -2.20 30.63 6.37
CA THR A 76 -1.85 29.25 6.11
C THR A 76 -1.75 28.51 7.43
N GLY A 77 -2.43 27.34 7.53
CA GLY A 77 -2.22 26.43 8.66
C GLY A 77 -0.78 25.93 8.63
N GLN A 78 -0.09 25.94 9.78
CA GLN A 78 1.16 25.19 9.89
C GLN A 78 0.82 23.72 10.00
N VAL A 79 1.28 22.91 9.04
CA VAL A 79 1.24 21.45 9.17
C VAL A 79 2.19 21.07 10.30
N PRO A 80 1.71 20.36 11.34
CA PRO A 80 2.59 19.89 12.40
C PRO A 80 3.75 19.08 11.81
N GLN A 81 4.97 19.35 12.27
CA GLN A 81 6.10 18.50 11.90
C GLN A 81 5.95 17.16 12.61
N PRO A 82 6.30 16.04 11.95
CA PRO A 82 6.30 14.75 12.59
C PRO A 82 7.14 14.73 13.86
N SER A 83 6.63 14.08 14.89
CA SER A 83 7.37 13.86 16.12
C SER A 83 8.44 12.78 15.92
N GLN A 84 9.40 12.69 16.84
CA GLN A 84 10.36 11.58 16.83
C GLN A 84 9.64 10.22 16.98
N ALA A 85 8.55 10.16 17.74
CA ALA A 85 7.75 8.96 17.89
C ALA A 85 7.10 8.53 16.57
N ASP A 86 6.71 9.46 15.70
CA ASP A 86 6.20 9.15 14.35
C ASP A 86 7.29 8.51 13.49
N VAL A 87 8.49 9.06 13.53
CA VAL A 87 9.66 8.52 12.80
C VAL A 87 10.03 7.13 13.32
N ASP A 88 10.11 6.97 14.63
CA ASP A 88 10.44 5.71 15.30
C ASP A 88 9.38 4.62 14.98
N PHE A 89 8.09 4.99 14.94
CA PHE A 89 7.01 4.10 14.52
C PHE A 89 7.17 3.64 13.09
N MET A 90 7.40 4.56 12.15
CA MET A 90 7.57 4.23 10.74
C MET A 90 8.78 3.32 10.49
N GLN A 91 9.91 3.63 11.11
CA GLN A 91 11.13 2.83 11.01
C GLN A 91 10.95 1.44 11.64
N GLY A 92 10.34 1.38 12.82
CA GLY A 92 10.06 0.12 13.51
C GLY A 92 9.08 -0.75 12.73
N MET A 93 8.02 -0.17 12.18
CA MET A 93 7.02 -0.90 11.42
C MET A 93 7.57 -1.44 10.09
N ILE A 94 8.52 -0.76 9.44
CA ILE A 94 9.25 -1.30 8.28
C ILE A 94 9.98 -2.60 8.65
N MET A 95 10.66 -2.63 9.79
CA MET A 95 11.38 -3.82 10.25
C MET A 95 10.41 -4.94 10.63
N HIS A 96 9.33 -4.59 11.31
CA HIS A 96 8.28 -5.50 11.71
C HIS A 96 7.65 -6.16 10.48
N HIS A 97 7.19 -5.42 9.49
CA HIS A 97 6.63 -5.94 8.24
C HIS A 97 7.62 -6.80 7.45
N GLY A 98 8.91 -6.48 7.53
CA GLY A 98 9.96 -7.29 6.92
C GLY A 98 9.94 -8.74 7.38
N GLN A 99 9.67 -9.01 8.66
CA GLN A 99 9.55 -10.39 9.15
C GLN A 99 8.31 -11.10 8.61
N ALA A 100 7.17 -10.42 8.49
CA ALA A 100 5.98 -11.03 7.89
C ALA A 100 6.21 -11.42 6.44
N VAL A 101 6.90 -10.58 5.67
CA VAL A 101 7.28 -10.90 4.29
C VAL A 101 8.23 -12.10 4.24
N GLU A 102 9.19 -12.20 5.18
CA GLU A 102 10.05 -13.39 5.30
C GLU A 102 9.23 -14.66 5.61
N MET A 103 8.27 -14.58 6.54
CA MET A 103 7.39 -15.70 6.87
C MET A 103 6.54 -16.14 5.67
N THR A 104 5.96 -15.20 4.94
CA THR A 104 5.13 -15.51 3.76
C THR A 104 5.94 -16.11 2.61
N ALA A 105 7.21 -15.73 2.47
CA ALA A 105 8.11 -16.27 1.45
C ALA A 105 8.38 -17.78 1.61
N LEU A 106 8.16 -18.35 2.78
CA LEU A 106 8.31 -19.79 3.03
C LEU A 106 7.14 -20.62 2.46
N ILE A 107 5.95 -20.04 2.35
CA ILE A 107 4.70 -20.73 2.01
C ILE A 107 4.81 -21.62 0.76
N PRO A 108 5.32 -21.13 -0.39
CA PRO A 108 5.30 -21.92 -1.63
C PRO A 108 6.03 -23.27 -1.55
N SER A 109 7.04 -23.37 -0.70
CA SER A 109 7.86 -24.58 -0.53
C SER A 109 7.51 -25.41 0.71
N HIS A 110 6.57 -24.93 1.55
CA HIS A 110 6.28 -25.53 2.85
C HIS A 110 4.89 -26.11 2.97
N THR A 111 3.92 -25.63 2.16
CA THR A 111 2.53 -26.13 2.21
C THR A 111 1.84 -26.08 0.84
N GLU A 112 0.96 -27.06 0.59
CA GLU A 112 0.04 -27.07 -0.53
C GLU A 112 -1.35 -26.52 -0.20
N ASN A 113 -1.55 -26.08 1.04
CA ASN A 113 -2.82 -25.56 1.51
C ASN A 113 -3.17 -24.24 0.81
N LYS A 114 -4.19 -24.29 -0.05
CA LYS A 114 -4.59 -23.14 -0.88
C LYS A 114 -5.07 -21.94 -0.08
N GLU A 115 -5.71 -22.16 1.05
CA GLU A 115 -6.19 -21.06 1.92
C GLU A 115 -5.01 -20.31 2.54
N VAL A 116 -3.99 -21.05 3.03
CA VAL A 116 -2.76 -20.47 3.56
C VAL A 116 -1.97 -19.76 2.45
N GLN A 117 -1.90 -20.34 1.24
CA GLN A 117 -1.25 -19.71 0.10
C GLN A 117 -1.90 -18.36 -0.27
N LEU A 118 -3.23 -18.32 -0.42
CA LEU A 118 -3.98 -17.10 -0.74
C LEU A 118 -3.88 -16.04 0.35
N LEU A 119 -3.95 -16.45 1.61
CA LEU A 119 -3.77 -15.55 2.74
C LEU A 119 -2.37 -14.95 2.75
N GLY A 120 -1.34 -15.78 2.60
CA GLY A 120 0.05 -15.35 2.60
C GLY A 120 0.39 -14.42 1.43
N GLU A 121 -0.15 -14.68 0.24
CA GLU A 121 0.00 -13.79 -0.92
C GLU A 121 -0.58 -12.40 -0.63
N ARG A 122 -1.79 -12.33 -0.07
CA ARG A 122 -2.43 -11.07 0.31
C ARG A 122 -1.61 -10.32 1.35
N ILE A 123 -1.17 -10.99 2.43
CA ILE A 123 -0.34 -10.38 3.49
C ILE A 123 0.99 -9.88 2.89
N SER A 124 1.65 -10.68 2.04
CA SER A 124 2.91 -10.30 1.42
C SER A 124 2.78 -9.03 0.56
N LEU A 125 1.73 -8.95 -0.25
CA LEU A 125 1.45 -7.78 -1.08
C LEU A 125 1.16 -6.55 -0.25
N SER A 126 0.21 -6.63 0.69
CA SER A 126 -0.19 -5.52 1.56
C SER A 126 1.02 -4.97 2.31
N GLN A 127 1.72 -5.82 3.05
CA GLN A 127 2.84 -5.36 3.88
C GLN A 127 4.05 -4.88 3.06
N SER A 128 4.25 -5.41 1.86
CA SER A 128 5.26 -4.87 0.94
C SER A 128 4.90 -3.46 0.45
N ASP A 129 3.63 -3.18 0.16
CA ASP A 129 3.18 -1.86 -0.27
C ASP A 129 3.18 -0.87 0.90
N GLU A 130 2.81 -1.31 2.09
CA GLU A 130 2.91 -0.53 3.33
C GLU A 130 4.37 -0.15 3.65
N MET A 131 5.33 -1.07 3.47
CA MET A 131 6.76 -0.74 3.59
C MET A 131 7.22 0.30 2.56
N LYS A 132 6.72 0.23 1.32
CA LYS A 132 7.02 1.25 0.30
C LYS A 132 6.46 2.62 0.69
N PHE A 133 5.25 2.65 1.25
CA PHE A 133 4.64 3.88 1.76
C PHE A 133 5.49 4.48 2.88
N MET A 134 5.80 3.71 3.91
CA MET A 134 6.60 4.17 5.06
C MET A 134 7.98 4.72 4.65
N LYS A 135 8.65 4.02 3.72
CA LYS A 135 9.93 4.49 3.17
C LYS A 135 9.80 5.82 2.44
N ARG A 136 8.76 6.00 1.61
CA ARG A 136 8.51 7.29 0.93
C ARG A 136 8.19 8.39 1.92
N TRP A 137 7.39 8.09 2.94
CA TRP A 137 7.01 9.04 3.98
C TRP A 137 8.25 9.57 4.72
N LEU A 138 9.15 8.69 5.14
CA LEU A 138 10.43 9.05 5.80
C LEU A 138 11.32 9.91 4.88
N VAL A 139 11.56 9.43 3.64
CA VAL A 139 12.41 10.14 2.67
C VAL A 139 11.87 11.54 2.36
N ALA A 140 10.56 11.69 2.19
CA ALA A 140 9.93 12.99 1.91
C ALA A 140 10.14 14.02 3.03
N ARG A 141 10.42 13.55 4.24
CA ARG A 141 10.64 14.38 5.43
C ARG A 141 12.13 14.51 5.81
N GLY A 142 13.01 13.88 5.03
CA GLY A 142 14.46 13.91 5.25
C GLY A 142 14.93 12.94 6.35
N ASP A 143 14.06 12.05 6.80
CA ASP A 143 14.37 11.06 7.83
C ASP A 143 15.00 9.79 7.23
N PRO A 144 15.92 9.14 7.97
CA PRO A 144 16.51 7.89 7.53
C PRO A 144 15.47 6.76 7.51
N VAL A 145 15.54 5.90 6.50
CA VAL A 145 14.61 4.76 6.32
C VAL A 145 14.83 3.64 7.34
N SER A 146 15.95 3.63 8.02
CA SER A 146 16.37 2.57 8.94
C SER A 146 16.80 3.19 10.26
N MET A 147 16.43 2.54 11.36
CA MET A 147 16.95 2.85 12.70
C MET A 147 18.43 2.51 12.86
N ALA A 148 19.10 2.02 11.81
CA ALA A 148 20.47 1.54 11.88
C ALA A 148 21.43 2.68 12.25
N MET A 149 22.06 2.55 13.41
CA MET A 149 23.26 3.31 13.76
C MET A 149 24.39 2.91 12.81
N PRO A 150 25.16 3.88 12.25
CA PRO A 150 26.35 3.53 11.48
C PRO A 150 27.31 2.73 12.35
N GLY A 151 27.47 1.45 12.05
CA GLY A 151 28.51 0.60 12.66
C GLY A 151 28.06 -0.55 13.54
N MET A 152 26.79 -0.67 13.92
CA MET A 152 26.31 -1.78 14.76
C MET A 152 24.93 -2.30 14.34
N PRO A 153 24.85 -3.36 13.51
CA PRO A 153 23.58 -4.04 13.24
C PRO A 153 23.01 -4.64 14.52
N GLY A 154 21.78 -4.26 14.86
CA GLY A 154 21.03 -4.88 15.97
C GLY A 154 21.11 -4.17 17.33
N MET A 155 21.62 -2.93 17.40
CA MET A 155 21.52 -2.12 18.62
C MET A 155 20.63 -0.88 18.42
N ASP A 156 19.88 -0.52 19.47
CA ASP A 156 19.13 0.73 19.52
C ASP A 156 20.07 1.94 19.73
N LYS A 157 19.51 3.17 19.71
CA LYS A 157 20.26 4.42 19.90
C LYS A 157 20.95 4.49 21.28
N SER A 158 20.60 3.62 22.24
CA SER A 158 21.19 3.57 23.57
C SER A 158 22.33 2.55 23.68
N GLY A 159 22.63 1.80 22.60
CA GLY A 159 23.63 0.73 22.62
C GLY A 159 23.13 -0.56 23.29
N SER A 160 21.84 -0.65 23.58
CA SER A 160 21.18 -1.85 24.08
C SER A 160 20.87 -2.81 22.94
N PRO A 161 20.82 -4.15 23.18
CA PRO A 161 20.24 -5.07 22.21
C PRO A 161 18.86 -4.55 21.82
N MET A 162 18.59 -4.44 20.53
CA MET A 162 17.30 -3.96 20.02
C MET A 162 16.19 -4.77 20.73
N GLN A 163 15.46 -4.11 21.61
CA GLN A 163 14.39 -4.76 22.37
C GLN A 163 13.44 -5.36 21.34
N ALA A 164 13.18 -6.64 21.44
CA ALA A 164 12.32 -7.33 20.49
C ALA A 164 11.00 -6.55 20.36
N MET A 165 10.75 -6.03 19.16
CA MET A 165 9.50 -5.30 18.91
C MET A 165 8.30 -6.18 19.25
N PRO A 166 7.21 -5.60 19.77
CA PRO A 166 6.04 -6.37 20.15
C PRO A 166 5.63 -7.35 19.03
N GLY A 167 5.36 -8.60 19.38
CA GLY A 167 4.84 -9.60 18.46
C GLY A 167 5.84 -10.23 17.50
N MET A 168 7.06 -9.70 17.35
CA MET A 168 8.07 -10.33 16.50
C MET A 168 8.32 -11.78 16.94
N LEU A 169 8.44 -12.68 15.97
CA LEU A 169 8.86 -14.05 16.23
C LEU A 169 10.33 -14.08 16.64
N THR A 170 10.64 -14.91 17.63
CA THR A 170 12.04 -15.14 18.02
C THR A 170 12.81 -15.90 16.94
N PRO A 171 14.15 -15.88 16.97
CA PRO A 171 14.96 -16.69 16.05
C PRO A 171 14.59 -18.18 16.09
N GLU A 172 14.26 -18.71 17.29
CA GLU A 172 13.87 -20.11 17.47
C GLU A 172 12.48 -20.40 16.84
N GLN A 173 11.53 -19.48 16.97
CA GLN A 173 10.22 -19.59 16.32
C GLN A 173 10.34 -19.54 14.79
N MET A 174 11.17 -18.63 14.28
CA MET A 174 11.46 -18.54 12.84
C MET A 174 12.14 -19.80 12.33
N GLU A 175 13.06 -20.38 13.09
CA GLU A 175 13.73 -21.63 12.71
C GLU A 175 12.75 -22.81 12.70
N ALA A 176 11.90 -22.91 13.72
CA ALA A 176 10.85 -23.93 13.76
C ALA A 176 9.91 -23.80 12.54
N LEU A 177 9.56 -22.58 12.14
CA LEU A 177 8.75 -22.33 10.96
C LEU A 177 9.45 -22.76 9.65
N ARG A 178 10.76 -22.52 9.52
CA ARG A 178 11.54 -22.93 8.34
C ARG A 178 11.66 -24.45 8.21
N GLN A 179 11.67 -25.17 9.34
CA GLN A 179 11.80 -26.64 9.36
C GLN A 179 10.46 -27.33 9.14
N ALA A 180 9.36 -26.76 9.56
CA ALA A 180 8.02 -27.34 9.47
C ALA A 180 7.54 -27.49 8.02
N ARG A 181 6.64 -28.47 7.76
CA ARG A 181 6.02 -28.70 6.45
C ARG A 181 4.55 -29.10 6.64
N GLY A 182 3.74 -28.89 5.61
CA GLY A 182 2.34 -29.29 5.56
C GLY A 182 1.53 -28.69 6.70
N ALA A 183 0.71 -29.52 7.37
CA ALA A 183 -0.19 -29.06 8.43
C ALA A 183 0.54 -28.43 9.63
N GLU A 184 1.74 -28.89 9.96
CA GLU A 184 2.52 -28.29 11.05
C GLU A 184 3.03 -26.90 10.65
N PHE A 185 3.49 -26.72 9.42
CA PHE A 185 3.83 -25.40 8.90
C PHE A 185 2.62 -24.46 8.94
N ASP A 186 1.46 -24.92 8.47
CA ASP A 186 0.22 -24.12 8.47
C ASP A 186 -0.10 -23.61 9.89
N ARG A 187 -0.03 -24.52 10.87
CA ARG A 187 -0.32 -24.19 12.28
C ARG A 187 0.68 -23.16 12.82
N LEU A 188 1.98 -23.37 12.61
CA LEU A 188 3.03 -22.46 13.08
C LEU A 188 2.95 -21.10 12.37
N PHE A 189 2.70 -21.09 11.06
CA PHE A 189 2.54 -19.86 10.28
C PHE A 189 1.34 -19.03 10.79
N LEU A 190 0.18 -19.65 10.92
CA LEU A 190 -1.03 -18.93 11.37
C LEU A 190 -0.85 -18.41 12.81
N THR A 191 -0.33 -19.24 13.71
CA THR A 191 -0.10 -18.84 15.12
C THR A 191 0.95 -17.73 15.21
N GLY A 192 2.05 -17.87 14.48
CA GLY A 192 3.12 -16.88 14.44
C GLY A 192 2.65 -15.55 13.85
N MET A 193 1.86 -15.60 12.77
CA MET A 193 1.35 -14.39 12.12
C MET A 193 0.28 -13.69 12.98
N ILE A 194 -0.54 -14.42 13.74
CA ILE A 194 -1.44 -13.83 14.75
C ILE A 194 -0.63 -13.10 15.83
N GLN A 195 0.44 -13.72 16.35
CA GLN A 195 1.35 -13.08 17.30
C GLN A 195 1.95 -11.80 16.72
N HIS A 196 2.46 -11.88 15.49
CA HIS A 196 3.08 -10.78 14.77
C HIS A 196 2.10 -9.61 14.57
N HIS A 197 0.92 -9.86 14.04
CA HIS A 197 -0.13 -8.84 13.85
C HIS A 197 -0.56 -8.21 15.19
N GLY A 198 -0.70 -9.02 16.24
CA GLY A 198 -0.95 -8.52 17.59
C GLY A 198 0.11 -7.51 18.05
N GLY A 199 1.37 -7.73 17.67
CA GLY A 199 2.46 -6.80 17.93
C GLY A 199 2.30 -5.45 17.23
N ALA A 200 1.91 -5.46 15.95
CA ALA A 200 1.64 -4.23 15.20
C ALA A 200 0.51 -3.41 15.82
N LEU A 201 -0.55 -4.07 16.34
CA LEU A 201 -1.62 -3.39 17.08
C LEU A 201 -1.10 -2.70 18.35
N VAL A 202 -0.17 -3.35 19.04
CA VAL A 202 0.50 -2.74 20.22
C VAL A 202 1.31 -1.52 19.81
N MET A 203 2.09 -1.61 18.72
CA MET A 203 2.88 -0.49 18.21
C MET A 203 1.99 0.68 17.78
N THR A 204 0.90 0.44 17.07
CA THR A 204 -0.08 1.47 16.67
C THR A 204 -0.71 2.13 17.91
N LYS A 205 -1.09 1.34 18.89
CA LYS A 205 -1.60 1.87 20.15
C LYS A 205 -0.58 2.76 20.87
N GLN A 206 0.68 2.33 20.94
CA GLN A 206 1.76 3.12 21.54
C GLN A 206 1.98 4.45 20.83
N LEU A 207 1.90 4.45 19.49
CA LEU A 207 1.96 5.69 18.70
C LEU A 207 0.87 6.67 19.16
N PHE A 208 -0.39 6.23 19.17
CA PHE A 208 -1.52 7.10 19.50
C PHE A 208 -1.61 7.47 21.01
N ASP A 209 -1.06 6.66 21.88
CA ASP A 209 -0.93 6.99 23.30
C ASP A 209 0.21 8.01 23.59
N THR A 210 1.11 8.26 22.62
CA THR A 210 2.24 9.16 22.80
C THR A 210 1.79 10.61 22.55
N PRO A 211 1.90 11.51 23.55
CA PRO A 211 1.51 12.91 23.37
C PRO A 211 2.23 13.59 22.21
N GLY A 212 1.46 14.17 21.29
CA GLY A 212 1.99 14.88 20.11
C GLY A 212 2.37 13.99 18.93
N ALA A 213 2.30 12.67 19.05
CA ALA A 213 2.48 11.75 17.94
C ALA A 213 1.17 11.55 17.16
N GLY A 214 1.27 11.02 15.93
CA GLY A 214 0.11 10.71 15.09
C GLY A 214 -0.64 11.94 14.59
N GLN A 215 -0.03 13.11 14.57
CA GLN A 215 -0.68 14.35 14.11
C GLN A 215 -0.54 14.60 12.60
N ASP A 216 0.38 13.92 11.95
CA ASP A 216 0.50 13.92 10.49
C ASP A 216 -0.66 13.10 9.89
N ALA A 217 -1.40 13.70 8.93
CA ALA A 217 -2.61 13.09 8.39
C ALA A 217 -2.33 11.78 7.64
N GLU A 218 -1.23 11.71 6.86
CA GLU A 218 -0.85 10.50 6.11
C GLU A 218 -0.46 9.36 7.06
N LEU A 219 0.26 9.71 8.15
CA LEU A 219 0.63 8.73 9.17
C LEU A 219 -0.59 8.27 9.97
N PHE A 220 -1.51 9.17 10.31
CA PHE A 220 -2.73 8.83 11.03
C PHE A 220 -3.60 7.85 10.24
N ASP A 221 -3.84 8.17 8.96
CA ASP A 221 -4.61 7.31 8.06
C ASP A 221 -3.92 5.94 7.91
N PHE A 222 -2.60 5.94 7.63
CA PHE A 222 -1.82 4.71 7.52
C PHE A 222 -1.89 3.83 8.78
N ALA A 223 -1.64 4.40 9.95
CA ALA A 223 -1.65 3.66 11.21
C ALA A 223 -3.04 3.10 11.55
N THR A 224 -4.10 3.85 11.21
CA THR A 224 -5.49 3.41 11.35
C THR A 224 -5.82 2.26 10.41
N ASP A 225 -5.35 2.31 9.17
CA ASP A 225 -5.54 1.24 8.18
C ASP A 225 -4.79 -0.03 8.60
N VAL A 226 -3.56 0.08 9.11
CA VAL A 226 -2.81 -1.04 9.69
C VAL A 226 -3.58 -1.67 10.85
N ASP A 227 -4.09 -0.88 11.80
CA ASP A 227 -4.88 -1.42 12.93
C ASP A 227 -6.10 -2.21 12.44
N ASN A 228 -6.86 -1.64 11.53
CA ASN A 228 -8.10 -2.25 11.00
C ASN A 228 -7.83 -3.52 10.19
N SER A 229 -6.88 -3.48 9.27
CA SER A 229 -6.55 -4.59 8.38
C SER A 229 -6.00 -5.78 9.18
N GLN A 230 -5.07 -5.53 10.08
CA GLN A 230 -4.44 -6.60 10.85
C GLN A 230 -5.40 -7.23 11.88
N ARG A 231 -6.33 -6.47 12.47
CA ARG A 231 -7.44 -7.05 13.24
C ARG A 231 -8.34 -7.98 12.42
N ALA A 232 -8.61 -7.60 11.17
CA ALA A 232 -9.40 -8.44 10.28
C ALA A 232 -8.65 -9.73 9.91
N GLU A 233 -7.35 -9.65 9.64
CA GLU A 233 -6.52 -10.80 9.33
C GLU A 233 -6.33 -11.75 10.51
N ILE A 234 -6.17 -11.24 11.73
CA ILE A 234 -6.16 -12.05 12.96
C ILE A 234 -7.44 -12.91 13.04
N ARG A 235 -8.62 -12.31 12.84
CA ARG A 235 -9.89 -13.07 12.88
C ARG A 235 -9.96 -14.16 11.82
N ILE A 236 -9.45 -13.89 10.63
CA ILE A 236 -9.39 -14.90 9.53
C ILE A 236 -8.48 -16.06 9.97
N MET A 237 -7.28 -15.78 10.44
CA MET A 237 -6.33 -16.80 10.88
C MET A 237 -6.83 -17.62 12.07
N GLU A 238 -7.49 -16.99 13.05
CA GLU A 238 -8.13 -17.69 14.16
C GLU A 238 -9.24 -18.66 13.71
N ASN A 239 -10.03 -18.27 12.71
CA ASN A 239 -11.05 -19.15 12.15
C ASN A 239 -10.42 -20.33 11.40
N MET A 240 -9.40 -20.09 10.58
CA MET A 240 -8.65 -21.16 9.90
C MET A 240 -8.04 -22.18 10.89
N LEU A 241 -7.58 -21.71 12.05
CA LEU A 241 -7.06 -22.59 13.11
C LEU A 241 -8.17 -23.42 13.80
N LYS A 242 -9.42 -22.91 13.88
CA LYS A 242 -10.56 -23.63 14.47
C LYS A 242 -11.09 -24.72 13.55
N GLU A 243 -11.13 -24.47 12.24
CA GLU A 243 -11.62 -25.41 11.23
C GLU A 243 -10.71 -26.64 11.06
N LYS A 244 -9.46 -26.54 11.50
CA LYS A 244 -8.46 -27.64 11.44
C LYS A 244 -8.38 -28.48 12.71
N ARG A 245 -9.24 -28.26 13.70
CA ARG A 245 -9.35 -29.08 14.93
C ARG A 245 -10.43 -30.14 14.76
#